data_16522139aaefa0d824011bc831783950
#
_entry.id   16522139aaefa0d824011bc831783950
#
_cell.length_a   1.000
_cell.length_b   1.000
_cell.length_c   1.000
_cell.angle_alpha   90.00
_cell.angle_beta   90.00
_cell.angle_gamma   90.00
#
_symmetry.space_group_name_H-M   'P 1'
#
loop_
_entity.id
_entity.type
_entity.pdbx_description
1 polymer ?
#
loop_
_entity_poly.entity_id
_entity_poly.type
_entity_poly.pdbx_seq_one_letter_code
_entity_poly.pdbx_strand_id
1 'polypeptide(L)'
;MKKIRTFLALALSLLMLCPAMAEQADPAAAYEAAMALYETENFEAAIPAFEALGTYKDSQKMLANSKWYWQEQRYDAALQLYKAESYAQAQLLFEELGSFQESRKYVNKCITAIEAQHYKQANALFESEQYAEALALYQQLGGYQNSKSRVAEIETIFAAQKQAAYELECYEKALVLKEEGKLEEARDLLIASGDTKDSTDQLYQVLEVLAKADVYERAQADLTRGQYKDAIIRFETLGDYEDSAAKAQEAQAMLNQQRYEEAAASQDPARAHIIYLALGDYKDSAALAEALKPETGILTLFNASEALRREDRPVEAAIGYRLCENYKSSNSLAKEMDKEAENSANFERAHILTDLWQLEEANAIYKTLGNYSYASRMGIKRISAKQLRDDATTELSEIFTAPDGTAHRYRMFKGVPRWVEAKAFCQALGGHLATMTSEEENQFVYWFMRENDFLTAYFGLEDEERDRTWEWVTGEPVEYTIWDSGEPSYSGRERYGMYFYKHLTGTWNDAHFYEDAEVDPGCSFICEWDLAE
;
A
#
# COMPACT_ATOMS: atom_id res chain seq x y z
N MET A 1 -13.42 21.35 -39.46
CA MET A 1 -13.90 20.53 -40.60
C MET A 1 -15.22 21.03 -41.17
N LYS A 2 -15.30 22.25 -41.75
CA LYS A 2 -16.52 22.80 -42.38
C LYS A 2 -16.27 23.87 -43.44
N LYS A 3 -15.07 23.85 -44.11
CA LYS A 3 -14.76 24.86 -45.17
C LYS A 3 -14.08 24.29 -46.42
N ILE A 4 -14.12 22.97 -46.70
CA ILE A 4 -13.55 22.38 -47.94
C ILE A 4 -14.64 21.63 -48.75
N ARG A 5 -15.90 21.95 -48.63
CA ARG A 5 -16.98 21.35 -49.42
C ARG A 5 -17.70 22.33 -50.38
N THR A 6 -17.10 23.48 -50.66
CA THR A 6 -17.81 24.53 -51.45
C THR A 6 -17.10 24.88 -52.77
N PHE A 7 -16.16 24.12 -53.26
CA PHE A 7 -15.49 24.42 -54.55
C PHE A 7 -15.62 23.34 -55.63
N LEU A 8 -16.44 22.30 -55.42
CA LEU A 8 -16.70 21.29 -56.44
C LEU A 8 -18.15 21.27 -56.97
N ALA A 9 -18.92 22.31 -56.73
CA ALA A 9 -20.33 22.36 -57.10
C ALA A 9 -20.70 23.47 -58.11
N LEU A 10 -19.71 24.07 -58.81
CA LEU A 10 -19.98 25.16 -59.77
C LEU A 10 -19.52 24.87 -61.20
N ALA A 11 -19.26 23.62 -61.57
CA ALA A 11 -18.96 23.27 -62.96
C ALA A 11 -19.94 22.26 -63.60
N LEU A 12 -21.10 22.01 -62.99
CA LEU A 12 -22.07 21.03 -63.53
C LEU A 12 -23.47 21.59 -63.75
N SER A 13 -23.63 22.92 -63.93
CA SER A 13 -24.93 23.50 -64.19
C SER A 13 -24.95 24.42 -65.44
N LEU A 14 -24.49 23.91 -66.61
CA LEU A 14 -24.83 24.54 -67.88
C LEU A 14 -24.70 23.54 -69.02
N LEU A 15 -25.54 22.56 -69.06
CA LEU A 15 -25.83 21.79 -70.30
C LEU A 15 -27.05 20.88 -70.10
N MET A 16 -28.20 21.47 -69.72
CA MET A 16 -29.51 20.91 -70.03
C MET A 16 -30.29 21.95 -70.80
N LEU A 17 -30.06 21.98 -72.08
CA LEU A 17 -30.95 22.66 -72.99
C LEU A 17 -31.23 21.78 -74.20
N CYS A 18 -32.47 21.38 -74.28
CA CYS A 18 -33.25 20.89 -75.40
C CYS A 18 -32.78 19.73 -76.24
N PRO A 19 -33.54 18.63 -76.30
CA PRO A 19 -33.40 17.67 -77.39
C PRO A 19 -34.18 18.13 -78.63
N ALA A 20 -33.66 19.10 -79.36
CA ALA A 20 -34.13 19.37 -80.72
C ALA A 20 -33.03 20.13 -81.43
N MET A 21 -32.46 19.53 -82.50
CA MET A 21 -31.37 19.93 -83.32
C MET A 21 -29.96 19.58 -82.82
N ALA A 22 -29.64 18.30 -82.79
CA ALA A 22 -28.29 17.90 -83.02
C ALA A 22 -28.04 18.17 -84.49
N GLU A 23 -27.59 19.39 -84.82
CA GLU A 23 -26.81 19.64 -86.02
C GLU A 23 -25.64 18.70 -85.95
N GLN A 24 -25.55 17.71 -86.88
CA GLN A 24 -24.38 16.81 -86.96
C GLN A 24 -23.19 17.73 -87.17
N ALA A 25 -22.48 18.00 -86.09
CA ALA A 25 -21.18 18.65 -86.17
C ALA A 25 -20.39 17.91 -87.26
N ASP A 26 -19.97 18.63 -88.30
CA ASP A 26 -19.20 18.05 -89.37
C ASP A 26 -18.06 17.23 -88.80
N PRO A 27 -18.05 15.89 -88.99
CA PRO A 27 -17.02 15.03 -88.39
C PRO A 27 -15.62 15.45 -88.78
N ALA A 28 -15.46 16.17 -89.91
CA ALA A 28 -14.20 16.71 -90.34
C ALA A 28 -13.76 17.90 -89.43
N ALA A 29 -14.68 18.83 -89.09
CA ALA A 29 -14.38 19.96 -88.24
C ALA A 29 -14.14 19.52 -86.77
N ALA A 30 -14.90 18.55 -86.31
CA ALA A 30 -14.71 17.95 -84.94
C ALA A 30 -13.35 17.20 -84.87
N TYR A 31 -12.92 16.55 -85.93
CA TYR A 31 -11.60 15.88 -86.00
C TYR A 31 -10.46 16.90 -85.95
N GLU A 32 -10.53 18.00 -86.72
CA GLU A 32 -9.52 19.06 -86.71
C GLU A 32 -9.42 19.71 -85.31
N ALA A 33 -10.56 19.92 -84.64
CA ALA A 33 -10.59 20.43 -83.23
C ALA A 33 -9.93 19.45 -82.28
N ALA A 34 -10.20 18.14 -82.37
CA ALA A 34 -9.56 17.10 -81.56
C ALA A 34 -8.05 17.01 -81.85
N MET A 35 -7.64 17.14 -83.09
CA MET A 35 -6.23 17.19 -83.46
C MET A 35 -5.51 18.43 -82.93
N ALA A 36 -6.14 19.61 -82.93
CA ALA A 36 -5.56 20.80 -82.32
C ALA A 36 -5.34 20.63 -80.77
N LEU A 37 -6.25 19.96 -80.11
CA LEU A 37 -6.06 19.60 -78.65
C LEU A 37 -4.89 18.64 -78.48
N TYR A 38 -4.74 17.68 -79.38
CA TYR A 38 -3.64 16.72 -79.35
C TYR A 38 -2.28 17.40 -79.61
N GLU A 39 -2.19 18.27 -80.67
CA GLU A 39 -0.98 18.98 -81.03
C GLU A 39 -0.55 20.02 -79.95
N THR A 40 -1.49 20.55 -79.19
CA THR A 40 -1.20 21.42 -78.04
C THR A 40 -0.97 20.65 -76.74
N GLU A 41 -0.82 19.33 -76.82
CA GLU A 41 -0.56 18.43 -75.73
C GLU A 41 -1.67 18.46 -74.62
N ASN A 42 -2.86 18.97 -74.98
CA ASN A 42 -4.03 18.92 -74.08
C ASN A 42 -4.75 17.57 -74.22
N PHE A 43 -4.06 16.52 -73.80
CA PHE A 43 -4.52 15.15 -74.01
C PHE A 43 -5.78 14.85 -73.16
N GLU A 44 -5.95 15.49 -72.03
CA GLU A 44 -7.14 15.34 -71.15
C GLU A 44 -8.44 15.75 -71.88
N ALA A 45 -8.38 16.84 -72.67
CA ALA A 45 -9.50 17.31 -73.48
C ALA A 45 -9.59 16.55 -74.82
N ALA A 46 -8.46 16.11 -75.38
CA ALA A 46 -8.40 15.36 -76.69
C ALA A 46 -9.07 13.97 -76.56
N ILE A 47 -8.95 13.30 -75.41
CA ILE A 47 -9.55 11.96 -75.13
C ILE A 47 -11.05 11.94 -75.44
N PRO A 48 -11.91 12.70 -74.76
CA PRO A 48 -13.35 12.68 -74.99
C PRO A 48 -13.71 13.19 -76.42
N ALA A 49 -12.90 14.08 -77.00
CA ALA A 49 -13.11 14.57 -78.40
C ALA A 49 -12.90 13.46 -79.43
N PHE A 50 -11.85 12.64 -79.27
CA PHE A 50 -11.62 11.49 -80.16
C PHE A 50 -12.58 10.32 -79.84
N GLU A 51 -12.99 10.14 -78.60
CA GLU A 51 -14.04 9.15 -78.22
C GLU A 51 -15.35 9.43 -78.97
N ALA A 52 -15.78 10.69 -78.98
CA ALA A 52 -17.01 11.12 -79.68
C ALA A 52 -16.96 10.88 -81.19
N LEU A 53 -15.79 10.90 -81.82
CA LEU A 53 -15.56 10.66 -83.23
C LEU A 53 -15.61 9.19 -83.65
N GLY A 54 -15.52 8.25 -82.67
CA GLY A 54 -15.61 6.82 -82.90
C GLY A 54 -14.61 6.30 -83.96
N THR A 55 -15.09 5.81 -85.14
CA THR A 55 -14.27 5.23 -86.20
C THR A 55 -13.94 6.21 -87.31
N TYR A 56 -14.19 7.50 -87.12
CA TYR A 56 -13.88 8.50 -88.18
C TYR A 56 -12.37 8.68 -88.37
N LYS A 57 -11.88 8.53 -89.56
CA LYS A 57 -10.45 8.55 -89.92
C LYS A 57 -9.64 7.64 -89.00
N ASP A 58 -8.60 8.15 -88.37
CA ASP A 58 -7.74 7.45 -87.41
C ASP A 58 -8.01 7.83 -85.95
N SER A 59 -9.22 8.33 -85.67
CA SER A 59 -9.63 8.77 -84.30
C SER A 59 -9.39 7.73 -83.22
N GLN A 60 -9.63 6.44 -83.48
CA GLN A 60 -9.32 5.37 -82.52
C GLN A 60 -7.81 5.27 -82.22
N LYS A 61 -6.95 5.44 -83.20
CA LYS A 61 -5.52 5.47 -82.96
C LYS A 61 -5.10 6.72 -82.20
N MET A 62 -5.68 7.86 -82.51
CA MET A 62 -5.40 9.14 -81.85
C MET A 62 -5.93 9.12 -80.44
N LEU A 63 -7.08 8.50 -80.18
CA LEU A 63 -7.59 8.24 -78.85
C LEU A 63 -6.63 7.39 -78.00
N ALA A 64 -6.14 6.30 -78.55
CA ALA A 64 -5.16 5.45 -77.89
C ALA A 64 -3.86 6.22 -77.57
N ASN A 65 -3.37 7.01 -78.52
CA ASN A 65 -2.20 7.85 -78.30
C ASN A 65 -2.46 8.93 -77.22
N SER A 66 -3.61 9.61 -77.29
CA SER A 66 -3.99 10.64 -76.32
C SER A 66 -4.06 10.05 -74.90
N LYS A 67 -4.66 8.86 -74.73
CA LYS A 67 -4.71 8.14 -73.45
C LYS A 67 -3.29 7.80 -73.00
N TRP A 68 -2.41 7.36 -73.84
CA TRP A 68 -1.05 7.01 -73.47
C TRP A 68 -0.23 8.26 -73.04
N TYR A 69 -0.27 9.36 -73.86
CA TYR A 69 0.43 10.60 -73.53
C TYR A 69 -0.14 11.30 -72.26
N TRP A 70 -1.46 11.24 -72.06
CA TRP A 70 -2.09 11.72 -70.82
C TRP A 70 -1.59 10.96 -69.58
N GLN A 71 -1.48 9.64 -69.68
CA GLN A 71 -0.91 8.82 -68.61
C GLN A 71 0.58 9.15 -68.40
N GLU A 72 1.36 9.40 -69.46
CA GLU A 72 2.76 9.77 -69.34
C GLU A 72 2.93 11.12 -68.63
N GLN A 73 2.19 12.14 -69.07
CA GLN A 73 2.21 13.46 -68.41
C GLN A 73 1.85 13.36 -66.90
N ARG A 74 0.86 12.58 -66.54
CA ARG A 74 0.45 12.38 -65.14
C ARG A 74 1.51 11.57 -64.39
N TYR A 75 2.13 10.62 -64.99
CA TYR A 75 3.23 9.86 -64.42
C TYR A 75 4.44 10.74 -64.08
N ASP A 76 4.81 11.61 -65.03
CA ASP A 76 5.88 12.57 -64.81
C ASP A 76 5.53 13.59 -63.71
N ALA A 77 4.30 14.08 -63.69
CA ALA A 77 3.81 14.95 -62.60
C ALA A 77 3.89 14.25 -61.24
N ALA A 78 3.48 12.98 -61.16
CA ALA A 78 3.58 12.19 -59.97
C ALA A 78 5.03 11.97 -59.50
N LEU A 79 5.96 11.75 -60.46
CA LEU A 79 7.40 11.66 -60.18
C LEU A 79 7.98 12.96 -59.62
N GLN A 80 7.55 14.12 -60.16
CA GLN A 80 7.97 15.42 -59.61
C GLN A 80 7.47 15.63 -58.20
N LEU A 81 6.21 15.30 -57.91
CA LEU A 81 5.66 15.35 -56.53
C LEU A 81 6.40 14.41 -55.59
N TYR A 82 6.73 13.21 -56.07
CA TYR A 82 7.52 12.26 -55.28
C TYR A 82 8.92 12.81 -54.95
N LYS A 83 9.61 13.41 -55.93
CA LYS A 83 10.92 14.05 -55.75
C LYS A 83 10.85 15.27 -54.83
N ALA A 84 9.71 15.99 -54.83
CA ALA A 84 9.43 17.11 -53.91
C ALA A 84 8.94 16.67 -52.53
N GLU A 85 9.01 15.38 -52.22
CA GLU A 85 8.56 14.78 -50.93
C GLU A 85 7.06 14.97 -50.66
N SER A 86 6.28 15.36 -51.68
CA SER A 86 4.81 15.48 -51.57
C SER A 86 4.15 14.11 -51.80
N TYR A 87 4.53 13.14 -50.97
CA TYR A 87 4.22 11.72 -51.19
C TYR A 87 2.74 11.41 -51.23
N ALA A 88 1.92 12.07 -50.43
CA ALA A 88 0.46 11.86 -50.41
C ALA A 88 -0.19 12.27 -51.74
N GLN A 89 0.26 13.38 -52.35
CA GLN A 89 -0.22 13.84 -53.65
C GLN A 89 0.30 12.95 -54.80
N ALA A 90 1.57 12.55 -54.70
CA ALA A 90 2.18 11.62 -55.66
C ALA A 90 1.45 10.25 -55.61
N GLN A 91 1.11 9.75 -54.45
CA GLN A 91 0.38 8.49 -54.27
C GLN A 91 -0.94 8.51 -55.02
N LEU A 92 -1.75 9.57 -54.84
CA LEU A 92 -3.05 9.71 -55.51
C LEU A 92 -2.92 9.65 -57.05
N LEU A 93 -1.92 10.33 -57.63
CA LEU A 93 -1.68 10.27 -59.08
C LEU A 93 -1.22 8.91 -59.53
N PHE A 94 -0.32 8.25 -58.78
CA PHE A 94 0.11 6.89 -59.12
C PHE A 94 -1.02 5.85 -58.96
N GLU A 95 -1.92 6.02 -57.99
CA GLU A 95 -3.12 5.17 -57.84
C GLU A 95 -4.08 5.33 -59.02
N GLU A 96 -4.32 6.58 -59.49
CA GLU A 96 -5.13 6.89 -60.68
C GLU A 96 -4.55 6.21 -61.94
N LEU A 97 -3.24 6.19 -62.09
CA LEU A 97 -2.52 5.57 -63.22
C LEU A 97 -2.53 4.03 -63.17
N GLY A 98 -2.82 3.42 -62.04
CA GLY A 98 -2.99 1.99 -61.87
C GLY A 98 -1.76 1.18 -62.26
N SER A 99 -1.82 0.48 -63.42
CA SER A 99 -0.72 -0.37 -63.89
C SER A 99 0.19 0.31 -64.91
N PHE A 100 0.01 1.62 -65.19
CA PHE A 100 0.84 2.34 -66.15
C PHE A 100 2.28 2.46 -65.63
N GLN A 101 3.24 2.04 -66.44
CA GLN A 101 4.67 2.01 -66.09
C GLN A 101 4.92 1.40 -64.69
N GLU A 102 5.65 2.08 -63.79
CA GLU A 102 5.96 1.64 -62.41
C GLU A 102 5.01 2.21 -61.35
N SER A 103 3.83 2.75 -61.74
CA SER A 103 2.91 3.43 -60.80
C SER A 103 2.62 2.63 -59.53
N ARG A 104 2.30 1.34 -59.64
CA ARG A 104 2.08 0.45 -58.49
C ARG A 104 3.28 0.38 -57.53
N LYS A 105 4.48 0.37 -58.09
CA LYS A 105 5.72 0.37 -57.28
C LYS A 105 5.91 1.69 -56.57
N TYR A 106 5.58 2.82 -57.23
CA TYR A 106 5.66 4.13 -56.63
C TYR A 106 4.56 4.36 -55.58
N VAL A 107 3.37 3.81 -55.72
CA VAL A 107 2.33 3.80 -54.65
C VAL A 107 2.93 3.22 -53.36
N ASN A 108 3.54 2.03 -53.46
CA ASN A 108 4.16 1.41 -52.26
C ASN A 108 5.32 2.26 -51.72
N LYS A 109 6.13 2.88 -52.59
CA LYS A 109 7.20 3.80 -52.12
C LYS A 109 6.63 5.03 -51.41
N CYS A 110 5.52 5.60 -51.91
CA CYS A 110 4.86 6.73 -51.27
C CYS A 110 4.31 6.34 -49.90
N ILE A 111 3.64 5.19 -49.79
CA ILE A 111 3.15 4.68 -48.51
C ILE A 111 4.28 4.57 -47.50
N THR A 112 5.39 3.90 -47.87
CA THR A 112 6.55 3.76 -46.99
C THR A 112 7.17 5.11 -46.60
N ALA A 113 7.22 6.07 -47.54
CA ALA A 113 7.74 7.40 -47.26
C ALA A 113 6.83 8.23 -46.33
N ILE A 114 5.52 8.11 -46.50
CA ILE A 114 4.51 8.73 -45.59
C ILE A 114 4.63 8.13 -44.20
N GLU A 115 4.73 6.82 -44.08
CA GLU A 115 4.95 6.16 -42.76
C GLU A 115 6.23 6.66 -42.12
N ALA A 116 7.33 6.80 -42.86
CA ALA A 116 8.59 7.35 -42.38
C ALA A 116 8.47 8.81 -41.90
N GLN A 117 7.74 9.65 -42.65
CA GLN A 117 7.47 11.03 -42.24
C GLN A 117 6.64 11.10 -40.96
N HIS A 118 5.55 10.35 -40.87
CA HIS A 118 4.71 10.29 -39.68
C HIS A 118 5.48 9.74 -38.47
N TYR A 119 6.32 8.73 -38.68
CA TYR A 119 7.16 8.18 -37.61
C TYR A 119 8.18 9.20 -37.08
N LYS A 120 8.82 9.95 -38.00
CA LYS A 120 9.72 11.05 -37.62
C LYS A 120 8.99 12.15 -36.85
N GLN A 121 7.78 12.52 -37.26
CA GLN A 121 6.94 13.49 -36.56
C GLN A 121 6.52 12.98 -35.20
N ALA A 122 6.09 11.72 -35.08
CA ALA A 122 5.71 11.10 -33.82
C ALA A 122 6.87 11.08 -32.82
N ASN A 123 8.10 10.76 -33.29
CA ASN A 123 9.29 10.82 -32.45
C ASN A 123 9.58 12.26 -31.96
N ALA A 124 9.47 13.26 -32.80
CA ALA A 124 9.68 14.65 -32.40
C ALA A 124 8.63 15.12 -31.36
N LEU A 125 7.37 14.72 -31.50
CA LEU A 125 6.32 14.98 -30.55
C LEU A 125 6.58 14.26 -29.21
N PHE A 126 7.03 13.01 -29.29
CA PHE A 126 7.40 12.24 -28.12
C PHE A 126 8.56 12.89 -27.34
N GLU A 127 9.62 13.30 -28.04
CA GLU A 127 10.78 13.98 -27.44
C GLU A 127 10.44 15.35 -26.84
N SER A 128 9.39 16.01 -27.35
CA SER A 128 8.85 17.27 -26.80
C SER A 128 7.73 17.07 -25.78
N GLU A 129 7.54 15.83 -25.28
CA GLU A 129 6.53 15.44 -24.28
C GLU A 129 5.07 15.69 -24.69
N GLN A 130 4.83 15.89 -25.99
CA GLN A 130 3.48 15.99 -26.58
C GLN A 130 2.91 14.59 -26.80
N TYR A 131 2.72 13.86 -25.70
CA TYR A 131 2.41 12.43 -25.75
C TYR A 131 1.08 12.10 -26.41
N ALA A 132 0.05 12.96 -26.28
CA ALA A 132 -1.25 12.70 -26.86
C ALA A 132 -1.23 12.72 -28.39
N GLU A 133 -0.52 13.70 -28.96
CA GLU A 133 -0.32 13.81 -30.40
C GLU A 133 0.61 12.72 -30.94
N ALA A 134 1.68 12.41 -30.22
CA ALA A 134 2.59 11.31 -30.55
C ALA A 134 1.85 9.96 -30.56
N LEU A 135 1.01 9.70 -29.55
CA LEU A 135 0.21 8.48 -29.46
C LEU A 135 -0.70 8.28 -30.67
N ALA A 136 -1.39 9.33 -31.09
CA ALA A 136 -2.28 9.27 -32.24
C ALA A 136 -1.54 8.87 -33.54
N LEU A 137 -0.34 9.41 -33.75
CA LEU A 137 0.49 9.06 -34.93
C LEU A 137 1.05 7.63 -34.83
N TYR A 138 1.56 7.21 -33.65
CA TYR A 138 2.06 5.85 -33.48
C TYR A 138 0.95 4.80 -33.64
N GLN A 139 -0.27 5.09 -33.18
CA GLN A 139 -1.43 4.22 -33.38
C GLN A 139 -1.79 4.08 -34.87
N GLN A 140 -1.74 5.18 -35.63
CA GLN A 140 -1.93 5.14 -37.10
C GLN A 140 -0.86 4.32 -37.81
N LEU A 141 0.38 4.41 -37.34
CA LEU A 141 1.52 3.66 -37.90
C LEU A 141 1.46 2.15 -37.57
N GLY A 142 0.72 1.76 -36.55
CA GLY A 142 0.49 0.36 -36.20
C GLY A 142 1.76 -0.44 -35.97
N GLY A 143 2.11 -1.29 -36.97
CA GLY A 143 3.30 -2.14 -36.87
C GLY A 143 4.59 -1.54 -37.42
N TYR A 144 4.57 -0.29 -37.89
CA TYR A 144 5.73 0.35 -38.47
C TYR A 144 6.82 0.59 -37.41
N GLN A 145 8.01 0.05 -37.64
CA GLN A 145 9.15 0.10 -36.72
C GLN A 145 8.77 -0.28 -35.30
N ASN A 146 9.07 0.60 -34.31
CA ASN A 146 8.75 0.38 -32.88
C ASN A 146 7.49 1.11 -32.39
N SER A 147 6.58 1.52 -33.30
CA SER A 147 5.37 2.30 -32.96
C SER A 147 4.53 1.63 -31.90
N LYS A 148 4.35 0.28 -31.91
CA LYS A 148 3.62 -0.45 -30.88
C LYS A 148 4.28 -0.32 -29.49
N SER A 149 5.60 -0.38 -29.44
CA SER A 149 6.35 -0.22 -28.18
C SER A 149 6.21 1.20 -27.65
N ARG A 150 6.24 2.21 -28.55
CA ARG A 150 6.03 3.61 -28.17
C ARG A 150 4.61 3.88 -27.66
N VAL A 151 3.59 3.24 -28.24
CA VAL A 151 2.22 3.29 -27.73
C VAL A 151 2.18 2.79 -26.28
N ALA A 152 2.72 1.59 -26.02
CA ALA A 152 2.75 1.02 -24.67
C ALA A 152 3.53 1.90 -23.68
N GLU A 153 4.62 2.51 -24.11
CA GLU A 153 5.41 3.44 -23.30
C GLU A 153 4.59 4.69 -22.92
N ILE A 154 3.89 5.31 -23.87
CA ILE A 154 3.03 6.47 -23.61
C ILE A 154 1.85 6.11 -22.70
N GLU A 155 1.22 4.96 -22.92
CA GLU A 155 0.15 4.47 -22.05
C GLU A 155 0.63 4.28 -20.60
N THR A 156 1.86 3.79 -20.44
CA THR A 156 2.51 3.68 -19.12
C THR A 156 2.74 5.07 -18.49
N ILE A 157 3.19 6.05 -19.27
CA ILE A 157 3.36 7.44 -18.79
C ILE A 157 2.02 8.03 -18.34
N PHE A 158 0.96 7.85 -19.13
CA PHE A 158 -0.36 8.36 -18.76
C PHE A 158 -0.93 7.65 -17.52
N ALA A 159 -0.71 6.35 -17.39
CA ALA A 159 -1.10 5.62 -16.18
C ALA A 159 -0.38 6.16 -14.95
N ALA A 160 0.95 6.40 -15.04
CA ALA A 160 1.73 6.98 -13.96
C ALA A 160 1.28 8.42 -13.60
N GLN A 161 1.00 9.26 -14.59
CA GLN A 161 0.48 10.61 -14.37
C GLN A 161 -0.89 10.60 -13.68
N LYS A 162 -1.78 9.70 -14.12
CA LYS A 162 -3.10 9.52 -13.49
C LYS A 162 -2.97 9.07 -12.05
N GLN A 163 -2.06 8.12 -11.77
CA GLN A 163 -1.80 7.62 -10.42
C GLN A 163 -1.26 8.74 -9.53
N ALA A 164 -0.27 9.50 -9.99
CA ALA A 164 0.30 10.62 -9.23
C ALA A 164 -0.75 11.72 -8.93
N ALA A 165 -1.65 11.99 -9.87
CA ALA A 165 -2.75 12.93 -9.65
C ALA A 165 -3.75 12.42 -8.59
N TYR A 166 -4.08 11.13 -8.63
CA TYR A 166 -4.92 10.49 -7.62
C TYR A 166 -4.27 10.51 -6.22
N GLU A 167 -2.98 10.17 -6.14
CA GLU A 167 -2.22 10.20 -4.88
C GLU A 167 -2.19 11.61 -4.27
N LEU A 168 -2.00 12.64 -5.10
CA LEU A 168 -2.03 14.02 -4.65
C LEU A 168 -3.42 14.44 -4.14
N GLU A 169 -4.48 14.04 -4.85
CA GLU A 169 -5.86 14.29 -4.43
C GLU A 169 -6.18 13.63 -3.08
N CYS A 170 -5.73 12.37 -2.89
CA CYS A 170 -5.86 11.66 -1.61
C CYS A 170 -5.15 12.42 -0.49
N TYR A 171 -3.91 12.85 -0.73
CA TYR A 171 -3.14 13.62 0.24
C TYR A 171 -3.86 14.93 0.65
N GLU A 172 -4.33 15.71 -0.32
CA GLU A 172 -5.00 16.99 -0.03
C GLU A 172 -6.31 16.80 0.73
N LYS A 173 -7.12 15.80 0.37
CA LYS A 173 -8.34 15.43 1.09
C LYS A 173 -8.04 14.95 2.51
N ALA A 174 -6.99 14.14 2.68
CA ALA A 174 -6.60 13.64 3.99
C ALA A 174 -6.26 14.76 4.98
N LEU A 175 -5.57 15.80 4.54
CA LEU A 175 -5.26 16.95 5.39
C LEU A 175 -6.54 17.69 5.85
N VAL A 176 -7.53 17.83 4.96
CA VAL A 176 -8.83 18.43 5.33
C VAL A 176 -9.55 17.59 6.37
N LEU A 177 -9.62 16.27 6.16
CA LEU A 177 -10.26 15.35 7.10
C LEU A 177 -9.57 15.33 8.46
N LYS A 178 -8.23 15.41 8.46
CA LYS A 178 -7.45 15.53 9.70
C LYS A 178 -7.83 16.79 10.49
N GLU A 179 -7.98 17.94 9.82
CA GLU A 179 -8.42 19.19 10.46
C GLU A 179 -9.88 19.10 10.95
N GLU A 180 -10.74 18.34 10.28
CA GLU A 180 -12.11 18.07 10.71
C GLU A 180 -12.21 17.05 11.86
N GLY A 181 -11.09 16.42 12.27
CA GLY A 181 -11.07 15.38 13.30
C GLY A 181 -11.52 13.99 12.82
N LYS A 182 -11.70 13.79 11.51
CA LYS A 182 -12.04 12.50 10.90
C LYS A 182 -10.78 11.70 10.64
N LEU A 183 -10.18 11.25 11.73
CA LEU A 183 -8.81 10.71 11.72
C LEU A 183 -8.68 9.38 11.00
N GLU A 184 -9.67 8.50 11.09
CA GLU A 184 -9.66 7.20 10.42
C GLU A 184 -9.74 7.36 8.89
N GLU A 185 -10.66 8.22 8.41
CA GLU A 185 -10.74 8.53 6.98
C GLU A 185 -9.45 9.23 6.48
N ALA A 186 -8.87 10.11 7.32
CA ALA A 186 -7.59 10.76 7.00
C ALA A 186 -6.44 9.74 6.91
N ARG A 187 -6.36 8.78 7.83
CA ARG A 187 -5.39 7.66 7.79
C ARG A 187 -5.49 6.91 6.47
N ASP A 188 -6.69 6.49 6.09
CA ASP A 188 -6.90 5.68 4.90
C ASP A 188 -6.50 6.42 3.62
N LEU A 189 -6.80 7.72 3.53
CA LEU A 189 -6.38 8.55 2.39
C LEU A 189 -4.87 8.85 2.41
N LEU A 190 -4.24 9.00 3.58
CA LEU A 190 -2.78 9.14 3.68
C LEU A 190 -2.06 7.87 3.21
N ILE A 191 -2.59 6.69 3.55
CA ILE A 191 -2.09 5.42 3.02
C ILE A 191 -2.28 5.35 1.50
N ALA A 192 -3.47 5.71 1.00
CA ALA A 192 -3.76 5.73 -0.45
C ALA A 192 -2.86 6.71 -1.22
N SER A 193 -2.43 7.81 -0.60
CA SER A 193 -1.52 8.78 -1.20
C SER A 193 -0.07 8.30 -1.33
N GLY A 194 0.29 7.19 -0.70
CA GLY A 194 1.64 6.61 -0.75
C GLY A 194 2.70 7.57 -0.21
N ASP A 195 3.79 7.73 -0.96
CA ASP A 195 4.90 8.61 -0.56
C ASP A 195 4.76 10.06 -1.09
N THR A 196 3.54 10.49 -1.44
CA THR A 196 3.29 11.85 -1.93
C THR A 196 3.59 12.88 -0.84
N LYS A 197 4.46 13.84 -1.12
CA LYS A 197 4.89 14.89 -0.17
C LYS A 197 5.38 14.26 1.15
N ASP A 198 4.77 14.67 2.27
CA ASP A 198 5.05 14.19 3.63
C ASP A 198 3.95 13.26 4.17
N SER A 199 3.27 12.51 3.29
CA SER A 199 2.15 11.62 3.65
C SER A 199 2.47 10.71 4.81
N THR A 200 3.66 10.11 4.82
CA THR A 200 4.11 9.24 5.92
C THR A 200 4.20 10.00 7.25
N ASP A 201 4.70 11.25 7.24
CA ASP A 201 4.78 12.06 8.46
C ASP A 201 3.39 12.46 8.97
N GLN A 202 2.48 12.84 8.06
CA GLN A 202 1.09 13.14 8.39
C GLN A 202 0.37 11.90 8.92
N LEU A 203 0.63 10.73 8.33
CA LEU A 203 0.08 9.45 8.78
C LEU A 203 0.49 9.17 10.24
N TYR A 204 1.77 9.31 10.58
CA TYR A 204 2.23 9.07 11.95
C TYR A 204 1.60 10.04 12.97
N GLN A 205 1.36 11.29 12.58
CA GLN A 205 0.61 12.22 13.44
C GLN A 205 -0.84 11.78 13.66
N VAL A 206 -1.49 11.24 12.64
CA VAL A 206 -2.86 10.70 12.76
C VAL A 206 -2.87 9.44 13.63
N LEU A 207 -1.95 8.51 13.37
CA LEU A 207 -1.83 7.26 14.14
C LEU A 207 -1.55 7.53 15.63
N GLU A 208 -0.69 8.52 15.96
CA GLU A 208 -0.42 8.89 17.34
C GLU A 208 -1.70 9.39 18.05
N VAL A 209 -2.51 10.19 17.38
CA VAL A 209 -3.76 10.70 17.99
C VAL A 209 -4.78 9.56 18.20
N LEU A 210 -4.93 8.68 17.22
CA LEU A 210 -5.82 7.51 17.33
C LEU A 210 -5.36 6.57 18.45
N ALA A 211 -4.07 6.28 18.51
CA ALA A 211 -3.49 5.40 19.50
C ALA A 211 -3.62 5.92 20.96
N LYS A 212 -3.60 7.24 21.14
CA LYS A 212 -3.81 7.82 22.49
C LYS A 212 -5.15 7.46 23.08
N ALA A 213 -6.21 7.43 22.28
CA ALA A 213 -7.55 7.02 22.74
C ALA A 213 -7.56 5.54 23.15
N ASP A 214 -6.98 4.66 22.33
CA ASP A 214 -6.90 3.23 22.62
C ASP A 214 -6.09 2.94 23.90
N VAL A 215 -4.88 3.51 24.01
CA VAL A 215 -4.05 3.35 25.21
C VAL A 215 -4.73 3.89 26.46
N TYR A 216 -5.50 4.99 26.34
CA TYR A 216 -6.26 5.55 27.45
C TYR A 216 -7.40 4.61 27.90
N GLU A 217 -8.14 4.02 26.95
CA GLU A 217 -9.18 3.04 27.25
C GLU A 217 -8.61 1.79 27.93
N ARG A 218 -7.48 1.27 27.46
CA ARG A 218 -6.77 0.16 28.11
C ARG A 218 -6.34 0.52 29.52
N ALA A 219 -5.77 1.71 29.74
CA ALA A 219 -5.40 2.17 31.07
C ALA A 219 -6.59 2.25 32.03
N GLN A 220 -7.77 2.67 31.55
CA GLN A 220 -9.00 2.64 32.34
C GLN A 220 -9.48 1.22 32.65
N ALA A 221 -9.35 0.31 31.71
CA ALA A 221 -9.68 -1.09 31.90
C ALA A 221 -8.76 -1.72 32.95
N ASP A 222 -7.45 -1.48 32.91
CA ASP A 222 -6.48 -1.94 33.89
C ASP A 222 -6.82 -1.40 35.29
N LEU A 223 -7.13 -0.11 35.39
CA LEU A 223 -7.58 0.51 36.66
C LEU A 223 -8.81 -0.21 37.21
N THR A 224 -9.78 -0.53 36.37
CA THR A 224 -11.03 -1.20 36.76
C THR A 224 -10.79 -2.65 37.18
N ARG A 225 -9.85 -3.35 36.54
CA ARG A 225 -9.47 -4.74 36.87
C ARG A 225 -8.57 -4.84 38.10
N GLY A 226 -8.07 -3.71 38.62
CA GLY A 226 -7.13 -3.69 39.74
C GLY A 226 -5.66 -3.89 39.33
N GLN A 227 -5.35 -3.83 38.06
CA GLN A 227 -3.99 -3.87 37.50
C GLN A 227 -3.35 -2.48 37.60
N TYR A 228 -3.20 -2.01 38.87
CA TYR A 228 -2.84 -0.61 39.11
C TYR A 228 -1.46 -0.21 38.60
N LYS A 229 -0.49 -1.15 38.59
CA LYS A 229 0.87 -0.86 38.04
C LYS A 229 0.79 -0.50 36.58
N ASP A 230 0.08 -1.29 35.77
CA ASP A 230 -0.01 -1.13 34.32
C ASP A 230 -0.81 0.13 33.99
N ALA A 231 -1.91 0.37 34.74
CA ALA A 231 -2.67 1.61 34.64
C ALA A 231 -1.80 2.85 34.88
N ILE A 232 -0.95 2.82 35.94
CA ILE A 232 -0.03 3.93 36.26
C ILE A 232 0.91 4.21 35.08
N ILE A 233 1.61 3.20 34.57
CA ILE A 233 2.60 3.36 33.51
C ILE A 233 1.94 3.87 32.23
N ARG A 234 0.75 3.35 31.87
CA ARG A 234 0.00 3.82 30.70
C ARG A 234 -0.43 5.27 30.84
N PHE A 235 -1.06 5.64 31.97
CA PHE A 235 -1.48 7.02 32.19
C PHE A 235 -0.30 8.00 32.30
N GLU A 236 0.81 7.63 32.92
CA GLU A 236 2.02 8.45 32.99
C GLU A 236 2.64 8.63 31.60
N THR A 237 2.63 7.59 30.76
CA THR A 237 3.16 7.67 29.38
C THR A 237 2.28 8.52 28.47
N LEU A 238 0.95 8.54 28.69
CA LEU A 238 0.01 9.43 28.00
C LEU A 238 0.19 10.92 28.36
N GLY A 239 0.79 11.21 29.51
CA GLY A 239 1.09 12.57 29.94
C GLY A 239 -0.16 13.46 30.12
N ASP A 240 -0.23 14.52 29.30
CA ASP A 240 -1.31 15.52 29.38
C ASP A 240 -2.57 15.10 28.56
N TYR A 241 -2.64 13.88 28.08
CA TYR A 241 -3.81 13.41 27.32
C TYR A 241 -5.00 13.20 28.29
N GLU A 242 -6.13 13.88 28.01
CA GLU A 242 -7.35 13.86 28.83
C GLU A 242 -7.02 14.11 30.32
N ASP A 243 -7.52 13.27 31.24
CA ASP A 243 -7.25 13.35 32.67
C ASP A 243 -6.19 12.35 33.14
N SER A 244 -5.33 11.85 32.23
CA SER A 244 -4.34 10.78 32.49
C SER A 244 -3.48 11.07 33.72
N ALA A 245 -3.00 12.30 33.89
CA ALA A 245 -2.20 12.65 35.04
C ALA A 245 -2.95 12.49 36.38
N ALA A 246 -4.25 12.82 36.43
CA ALA A 246 -5.10 12.62 37.60
C ALA A 246 -5.41 11.13 37.82
N LYS A 247 -5.64 10.38 36.73
CA LYS A 247 -5.88 8.93 36.78
C LYS A 247 -4.65 8.14 37.22
N ALA A 248 -3.46 8.54 36.85
CA ALA A 248 -2.22 7.95 37.35
C ALA A 248 -2.12 8.10 38.90
N GLN A 249 -2.45 9.29 39.42
CA GLN A 249 -2.48 9.52 40.86
C GLN A 249 -3.57 8.69 41.57
N GLU A 250 -4.76 8.55 40.96
CA GLU A 250 -5.84 7.69 41.47
C GLU A 250 -5.38 6.23 41.53
N ALA A 251 -4.79 5.70 40.47
CA ALA A 251 -4.25 4.35 40.39
C ALA A 251 -3.14 4.12 41.45
N GLN A 252 -2.24 5.09 41.61
CA GLN A 252 -1.21 5.03 42.66
C GLN A 252 -1.78 4.99 44.05
N ALA A 253 -2.84 5.77 44.31
CA ALA A 253 -3.51 5.75 45.62
C ALA A 253 -4.19 4.40 45.88
N MET A 254 -4.81 3.80 44.85
CA MET A 254 -5.41 2.46 44.94
C MET A 254 -4.35 1.37 45.18
N LEU A 255 -3.21 1.43 44.47
CA LEU A 255 -2.10 0.51 44.70
C LEU A 255 -1.55 0.61 46.12
N ASN A 256 -1.37 1.83 46.61
CA ASN A 256 -0.91 2.05 48.01
C ASN A 256 -1.93 1.51 49.03
N GLN A 257 -3.22 1.69 48.77
CA GLN A 257 -4.28 1.14 49.62
C GLN A 257 -4.26 -0.39 49.64
N GLN A 258 -4.16 -1.02 48.46
CA GLN A 258 -4.07 -2.47 48.31
C GLN A 258 -2.87 -3.04 49.09
N ARG A 259 -1.70 -2.42 48.94
CA ARG A 259 -0.46 -2.82 49.62
C ARG A 259 -0.56 -2.62 51.15
N TYR A 260 -1.19 -1.54 51.56
CA TYR A 260 -1.43 -1.29 53.00
C TYR A 260 -2.32 -2.37 53.60
N GLU A 261 -3.40 -2.77 52.95
CA GLU A 261 -4.30 -3.84 53.40
C GLU A 261 -3.63 -5.21 53.40
N GLU A 262 -2.80 -5.49 52.37
CA GLU A 262 -1.97 -6.70 52.30
C GLU A 262 -1.02 -6.79 53.48
N ALA A 263 -0.30 -5.71 53.77
CA ALA A 263 0.62 -5.68 54.92
C ALA A 263 -0.12 -5.88 56.25
N ALA A 264 -1.28 -5.25 56.40
CA ALA A 264 -2.11 -5.38 57.62
C ALA A 264 -2.68 -6.81 57.80
N ALA A 265 -2.96 -7.51 56.71
CA ALA A 265 -3.45 -8.89 56.72
C ALA A 265 -2.33 -9.95 56.81
N SER A 266 -1.07 -9.55 56.63
CA SER A 266 0.06 -10.48 56.60
C SER A 266 0.33 -11.12 57.96
N GLN A 267 0.49 -12.45 57.93
CA GLN A 267 0.92 -13.21 59.13
C GLN A 267 2.46 -13.26 59.26
N ASP A 268 3.20 -12.77 58.24
CA ASP A 268 4.65 -12.65 58.25
C ASP A 268 5.05 -11.22 58.61
N PRO A 269 5.55 -10.98 59.86
CA PRO A 269 5.98 -9.65 60.27
C PRO A 269 7.09 -9.05 59.42
N ALA A 270 7.98 -9.90 58.87
CA ALA A 270 9.06 -9.41 57.99
C ALA A 270 8.52 -8.92 56.67
N ARG A 271 7.55 -9.63 56.06
CA ARG A 271 6.85 -9.19 54.85
C ARG A 271 6.09 -7.90 55.09
N ALA A 272 5.28 -7.84 56.17
CA ALA A 272 4.53 -6.63 56.52
C ALA A 272 5.46 -5.42 56.72
N HIS A 273 6.55 -5.62 57.47
CA HIS A 273 7.56 -4.59 57.71
C HIS A 273 8.13 -4.02 56.39
N ILE A 274 8.52 -4.89 55.44
CA ILE A 274 9.05 -4.48 54.12
C ILE A 274 8.01 -3.69 53.34
N ILE A 275 6.75 -4.15 53.30
CA ILE A 275 5.69 -3.48 52.53
C ILE A 275 5.36 -2.13 53.15
N TYR A 276 5.27 -2.00 54.48
CA TYR A 276 5.06 -0.72 55.13
C TYR A 276 6.22 0.26 54.89
N LEU A 277 7.47 -0.22 54.84
CA LEU A 277 8.62 0.60 54.47
C LEU A 277 8.53 1.10 53.03
N ALA A 278 8.05 0.26 52.11
CA ALA A 278 7.84 0.64 50.72
C ALA A 278 6.74 1.70 50.57
N LEU A 279 5.73 1.69 51.41
CA LEU A 279 4.64 2.67 51.45
C LEU A 279 5.07 4.03 52.01
N GLY A 280 6.19 4.10 52.77
CA GLY A 280 6.71 5.36 53.30
C GLY A 280 5.70 6.10 54.19
N ASP A 281 5.37 7.32 53.83
CA ASP A 281 4.46 8.20 54.60
C ASP A 281 2.97 7.95 54.30
N TYR A 282 2.63 6.86 53.60
CA TYR A 282 1.21 6.54 53.36
C TYR A 282 0.53 6.12 54.65
N LYS A 283 -0.49 6.88 55.08
CA LYS A 283 -1.21 6.68 56.36
C LYS A 283 -0.21 6.60 57.52
N ASP A 284 -0.29 5.55 58.31
CA ASP A 284 0.57 5.26 59.46
C ASP A 284 1.64 4.19 59.17
N SER A 285 1.92 3.92 57.88
CA SER A 285 2.86 2.87 57.43
C SER A 285 4.24 3.01 58.08
N ALA A 286 4.79 4.21 58.16
CA ALA A 286 6.09 4.44 58.79
C ALA A 286 6.11 4.02 60.29
N ALA A 287 5.03 4.33 61.02
CA ALA A 287 4.91 3.94 62.45
C ALA A 287 4.71 2.42 62.60
N LEU A 288 3.92 1.81 61.72
CA LEU A 288 3.69 0.35 61.70
C LEU A 288 4.97 -0.42 61.35
N ALA A 289 5.74 0.09 60.38
CA ALA A 289 7.04 -0.49 60.05
C ALA A 289 7.99 -0.46 61.24
N GLU A 290 8.12 0.67 61.95
CA GLU A 290 8.99 0.75 63.13
C GLU A 290 8.51 -0.14 64.27
N ALA A 291 7.19 -0.32 64.46
CA ALA A 291 6.62 -1.21 65.45
C ALA A 291 6.92 -2.69 65.19
N LEU A 292 7.01 -3.12 63.94
CA LEU A 292 7.33 -4.49 63.53
C LEU A 292 8.82 -4.83 63.54
N LYS A 293 9.69 -3.85 63.53
CA LYS A 293 11.15 -4.01 63.49
C LYS A 293 11.72 -4.95 64.53
N PRO A 294 11.28 -4.93 65.82
CA PRO A 294 11.77 -5.86 66.85
C PRO A 294 11.40 -7.34 66.56
N GLU A 295 10.36 -7.58 65.78
CA GLU A 295 9.87 -8.90 65.40
C GLU A 295 10.58 -9.50 64.18
N THR A 296 11.44 -8.71 63.53
CA THR A 296 12.13 -9.10 62.29
C THR A 296 13.58 -9.44 62.54
N GLY A 297 14.01 -10.60 62.03
CA GLY A 297 15.41 -11.03 62.04
C GLY A 297 15.98 -11.06 60.60
N ILE A 298 17.30 -11.05 60.49
CA ILE A 298 17.99 -11.08 59.19
C ILE A 298 17.50 -12.23 58.31
N LEU A 299 17.31 -13.43 58.89
CA LEU A 299 16.86 -14.60 58.12
C LEU A 299 15.40 -14.46 57.65
N THR A 300 14.51 -13.95 58.51
CA THR A 300 13.10 -13.74 58.13
C THR A 300 12.96 -12.65 57.07
N LEU A 301 13.70 -11.54 57.21
CA LEU A 301 13.78 -10.48 56.18
C LEU A 301 14.29 -11.00 54.85
N PHE A 302 15.36 -11.82 54.88
CA PHE A 302 15.91 -12.41 53.64
C PHE A 302 14.88 -13.33 52.96
N ASN A 303 14.19 -14.20 53.72
CA ASN A 303 13.18 -15.09 53.17
C ASN A 303 11.96 -14.34 52.63
N ALA A 304 11.51 -13.29 53.32
CA ALA A 304 10.44 -12.43 52.83
C ALA A 304 10.84 -11.69 51.55
N SER A 305 12.10 -11.21 51.44
CA SER A 305 12.62 -10.60 50.25
C SER A 305 12.69 -11.58 49.06
N GLU A 306 13.09 -12.83 49.32
CA GLU A 306 13.08 -13.90 48.29
C GLU A 306 11.65 -14.24 47.84
N ALA A 307 10.66 -14.20 48.73
CA ALA A 307 9.26 -14.39 48.34
C ALA A 307 8.77 -13.24 47.46
N LEU A 308 9.01 -11.98 47.85
CA LEU A 308 8.64 -10.79 47.07
C LEU A 308 9.34 -10.77 45.71
N ARG A 309 10.59 -11.21 45.61
CA ARG A 309 11.31 -11.37 44.33
C ARG A 309 10.62 -12.37 43.41
N ARG A 310 10.14 -13.52 43.94
CA ARG A 310 9.42 -14.53 43.14
C ARG A 310 8.03 -14.08 42.71
N GLU A 311 7.45 -13.13 43.43
CA GLU A 311 6.16 -12.51 43.11
C GLU A 311 6.30 -11.30 42.18
N ASP A 312 7.45 -11.12 41.56
CA ASP A 312 7.77 -9.97 40.69
C ASP A 312 7.54 -8.60 41.38
N ARG A 313 8.04 -8.49 42.61
CA ARG A 313 8.00 -7.25 43.41
C ARG A 313 9.40 -6.75 43.74
N PRO A 314 10.15 -6.32 42.69
CA PRO A 314 11.56 -6.01 42.87
C PRO A 314 11.82 -4.81 43.79
N VAL A 315 10.93 -3.82 43.85
CA VAL A 315 11.06 -2.64 44.72
C VAL A 315 11.05 -3.07 46.18
N GLU A 316 10.04 -3.83 46.60
CA GLU A 316 9.91 -4.32 47.95
C GLU A 316 11.01 -5.33 48.30
N ALA A 317 11.35 -6.21 47.37
CA ALA A 317 12.45 -7.16 47.57
C ALA A 317 13.78 -6.43 47.80
N ALA A 318 14.08 -5.37 47.07
CA ALA A 318 15.27 -4.55 47.23
C ALA A 318 15.33 -3.89 48.63
N ILE A 319 14.20 -3.36 49.10
CA ILE A 319 14.11 -2.79 50.47
C ILE A 319 14.43 -3.87 51.50
N GLY A 320 13.81 -5.04 51.41
CA GLY A 320 14.04 -6.14 52.35
C GLY A 320 15.48 -6.65 52.32
N TYR A 321 16.11 -6.81 51.15
CA TYR A 321 17.54 -7.20 51.07
C TYR A 321 18.48 -6.16 51.71
N ARG A 322 18.20 -4.87 51.62
CA ARG A 322 19.00 -3.84 52.28
C ARG A 322 18.98 -3.95 53.81
N LEU A 323 17.91 -4.45 54.36
CA LEU A 323 17.77 -4.67 55.80
C LEU A 323 18.56 -5.89 56.31
N CYS A 324 19.07 -6.74 55.42
CA CYS A 324 19.72 -8.00 55.78
C CYS A 324 21.21 -7.90 56.10
N GLU A 325 21.79 -6.71 56.28
CA GLU A 325 23.21 -6.50 56.68
C GLU A 325 24.21 -7.32 55.85
N ASN A 326 23.99 -7.43 54.57
CA ASN A 326 24.77 -8.20 53.60
C ASN A 326 24.73 -9.76 53.80
N TYR A 327 23.74 -10.27 54.54
CA TYR A 327 23.53 -11.72 54.63
C TYR A 327 23.32 -12.34 53.23
N LYS A 328 24.03 -13.44 52.94
CA LYS A 328 23.99 -14.09 51.62
C LYS A 328 24.10 -13.12 50.41
N SER A 329 24.98 -12.12 50.53
CA SER A 329 25.16 -11.09 49.50
C SER A 329 23.93 -10.23 49.23
N SER A 330 23.05 -10.03 50.21
CA SER A 330 21.79 -9.30 50.08
C SER A 330 21.97 -7.89 49.52
N ASN A 331 23.08 -7.20 49.81
CA ASN A 331 23.38 -5.89 49.21
C ASN A 331 23.57 -5.95 47.69
N SER A 332 24.08 -7.06 47.17
CA SER A 332 24.18 -7.28 45.70
C SER A 332 22.81 -7.58 45.12
N LEU A 333 22.02 -8.42 45.78
CA LEU A 333 20.63 -8.73 45.41
C LEU A 333 19.75 -7.49 45.40
N ALA A 334 19.91 -6.59 46.39
CA ALA A 334 19.17 -5.33 46.43
C ALA A 334 19.43 -4.47 45.19
N LYS A 335 20.73 -4.35 44.76
CA LYS A 335 21.09 -3.62 43.53
C LYS A 335 20.57 -4.29 42.27
N GLU A 336 20.53 -5.63 42.26
CA GLU A 336 19.94 -6.38 41.16
C GLU A 336 18.44 -6.09 41.05
N MET A 337 17.72 -6.09 42.18
CA MET A 337 16.29 -5.77 42.21
C MET A 337 15.98 -4.32 41.85
N ASP A 338 16.82 -3.36 42.25
CA ASP A 338 16.67 -1.96 41.82
C ASP A 338 16.76 -1.85 40.29
N LYS A 339 17.77 -2.54 39.73
CA LYS A 339 17.94 -2.56 38.27
C LYS A 339 16.80 -3.29 37.57
N GLU A 340 16.29 -4.37 38.17
CA GLU A 340 15.13 -5.09 37.64
C GLU A 340 13.88 -4.20 37.62
N ALA A 341 13.60 -3.48 38.68
CA ALA A 341 12.47 -2.54 38.77
C ALA A 341 12.58 -1.44 37.71
N GLU A 342 13.78 -0.86 37.52
CA GLU A 342 14.03 0.16 36.52
C GLU A 342 13.87 -0.38 35.09
N ASN A 343 14.46 -1.56 34.82
CA ASN A 343 14.40 -2.18 33.52
C ASN A 343 12.96 -2.58 33.14
N SER A 344 12.20 -3.17 34.07
CA SER A 344 10.80 -3.55 33.85
C SER A 344 9.95 -2.33 33.52
N ALA A 345 10.03 -1.27 34.32
CA ALA A 345 9.26 -0.04 34.04
C ALA A 345 9.63 0.61 32.70
N ASN A 346 10.92 0.64 32.35
CA ASN A 346 11.37 1.16 31.06
C ASN A 346 10.94 0.27 29.89
N PHE A 347 10.91 -1.05 30.08
CA PHE A 347 10.45 -1.98 29.05
C PHE A 347 8.98 -1.78 28.73
N GLU A 348 8.12 -1.73 29.76
CA GLU A 348 6.68 -1.45 29.63
C GLU A 348 6.44 -0.07 28.98
N ARG A 349 7.15 0.96 29.46
CA ARG A 349 7.07 2.28 28.84
C ARG A 349 7.44 2.25 27.34
N ALA A 350 8.47 1.50 26.95
CA ALA A 350 8.86 1.40 25.55
C ALA A 350 7.79 0.68 24.71
N HIS A 351 7.10 -0.31 25.28
CA HIS A 351 5.95 -0.95 24.62
C HIS A 351 4.82 0.04 24.39
N ILE A 352 4.43 0.79 25.41
CA ILE A 352 3.38 1.81 25.30
C ILE A 352 3.75 2.90 24.29
N LEU A 353 5.01 3.34 24.28
CA LEU A 353 5.51 4.29 23.28
C LEU A 353 5.48 3.73 21.86
N THR A 354 5.69 2.42 21.70
CA THR A 354 5.54 1.74 20.42
C THR A 354 4.08 1.75 19.98
N ASP A 355 3.15 1.42 20.84
CA ASP A 355 1.71 1.49 20.59
C ASP A 355 1.26 2.93 20.26
N LEU A 356 1.86 3.93 20.90
CA LEU A 356 1.65 5.37 20.64
C LEU A 356 2.35 5.89 19.38
N TRP A 357 3.02 5.06 18.59
CA TRP A 357 3.78 5.42 17.38
C TRP A 357 4.95 6.38 17.63
N GLN A 358 5.40 6.53 18.88
CA GLN A 358 6.57 7.31 19.28
C GLN A 358 7.85 6.45 19.16
N LEU A 359 8.09 5.95 17.95
CA LEU A 359 9.06 4.89 17.67
C LEU A 359 10.52 5.28 17.96
N GLU A 360 10.88 6.55 17.83
CA GLU A 360 12.23 7.02 18.11
C GLU A 360 12.55 6.91 19.61
N GLU A 361 11.62 7.34 20.47
CA GLU A 361 11.77 7.26 21.92
C GLU A 361 11.74 5.80 22.38
N ALA A 362 10.77 5.01 21.90
CA ALA A 362 10.67 3.58 22.19
C ALA A 362 11.98 2.84 21.83
N ASN A 363 12.48 3.03 20.62
CA ASN A 363 13.71 2.40 20.14
C ASN A 363 14.96 2.83 20.95
N ALA A 364 15.01 4.08 21.42
CA ALA A 364 16.09 4.57 22.28
C ALA A 364 16.07 3.84 23.63
N ILE A 365 14.90 3.65 24.24
CA ILE A 365 14.74 2.90 25.49
C ILE A 365 15.10 1.42 25.28
N TYR A 366 14.56 0.74 24.26
CA TYR A 366 14.91 -0.64 23.94
C TYR A 366 16.42 -0.85 23.74
N LYS A 367 17.08 0.09 23.08
CA LYS A 367 18.54 0.06 22.91
C LYS A 367 19.28 0.14 24.25
N THR A 368 18.79 0.96 25.17
CA THR A 368 19.39 1.14 26.50
C THR A 368 19.23 -0.11 27.35
N LEU A 369 18.07 -0.78 27.26
CA LEU A 369 17.77 -2.03 27.93
C LEU A 369 18.62 -3.20 27.42
N GLY A 370 19.11 -3.14 26.18
CA GLY A 370 19.99 -4.14 25.60
C GLY A 370 19.39 -5.54 25.55
N ASN A 371 19.93 -6.49 26.32
CA ASN A 371 19.43 -7.86 26.35
C ASN A 371 18.31 -8.13 27.35
N TYR A 372 17.91 -7.13 28.12
CA TYR A 372 16.77 -7.27 29.03
C TYR A 372 15.53 -7.60 28.23
N SER A 373 14.83 -8.66 28.60
CA SER A 373 13.60 -9.11 27.93
C SER A 373 13.68 -9.07 26.38
N TYR A 374 14.90 -9.20 25.79
CA TYR A 374 15.14 -9.01 24.34
C TYR A 374 14.81 -7.62 23.80
N ALA A 375 14.79 -6.61 24.65
CA ALA A 375 14.47 -5.25 24.29
C ALA A 375 15.19 -4.76 23.01
N SER A 376 16.47 -5.11 22.83
CA SER A 376 17.23 -4.76 21.62
C SER A 376 16.62 -5.26 20.30
N ARG A 377 15.65 -6.17 20.37
CA ARG A 377 14.96 -6.78 19.22
C ARG A 377 13.49 -6.35 19.11
N MET A 378 12.98 -5.59 20.07
CA MET A 378 11.59 -5.12 20.08
C MET A 378 11.39 -3.85 19.25
N GLY A 379 12.45 -3.09 19.02
CA GLY A 379 12.36 -1.86 18.25
C GLY A 379 11.89 -2.11 16.82
N ILE A 380 10.88 -1.34 16.37
CA ILE A 380 10.35 -1.41 15.01
C ILE A 380 10.84 -0.26 14.16
N LYS A 381 10.94 -0.50 12.86
CA LYS A 381 11.23 0.54 11.88
C LYS A 381 9.95 1.27 11.49
N ARG A 382 10.11 2.51 11.11
CA ARG A 382 9.01 3.28 10.54
C ARG A 382 8.55 2.65 9.22
N ILE A 383 7.25 2.45 9.07
CA ILE A 383 6.60 1.90 7.89
C ILE A 383 6.09 3.08 7.06
N SER A 384 6.41 3.15 5.77
CA SER A 384 5.92 4.24 4.93
C SER A 384 4.46 4.02 4.51
N ALA A 385 3.74 5.10 4.23
CA ALA A 385 2.38 5.03 3.70
C ALA A 385 2.31 4.19 2.40
N LYS A 386 3.35 4.29 1.56
CA LYS A 386 3.48 3.47 0.35
C LYS A 386 3.62 1.99 0.66
N GLN A 387 4.41 1.61 1.66
CA GLN A 387 4.55 0.19 2.07
C GLN A 387 3.21 -0.36 2.55
N LEU A 388 2.49 0.37 3.40
CA LEU A 388 1.16 -0.03 3.87
C LEU A 388 0.17 -0.26 2.72
N ARG A 389 0.22 0.57 1.68
CA ARG A 389 -0.62 0.45 0.50
C ARG A 389 -0.24 -0.73 -0.40
N ASP A 390 1.06 -0.87 -0.68
CA ASP A 390 1.57 -1.74 -1.75
C ASP A 390 1.86 -3.18 -1.27
N ASP A 391 2.07 -3.41 0.04
CA ASP A 391 2.47 -4.71 0.58
C ASP A 391 1.28 -5.69 0.78
N ALA A 392 0.04 -5.27 0.47
CA ALA A 392 -1.11 -6.18 0.51
C ALA A 392 -0.90 -7.36 -0.46
N THR A 393 -1.02 -8.58 0.08
CA THR A 393 -0.73 -9.80 -0.69
C THR A 393 -1.98 -10.50 -1.19
N THR A 394 -3.12 -10.35 -0.47
CA THR A 394 -4.40 -10.93 -0.87
C THR A 394 -5.48 -9.85 -0.97
N GLU A 395 -6.60 -10.20 -1.58
CA GLU A 395 -7.83 -9.43 -1.39
C GLU A 395 -8.36 -9.61 0.03
N LEU A 396 -9.30 -8.77 0.44
CA LEU A 396 -10.06 -8.96 1.67
C LEU A 396 -10.89 -10.25 1.59
N SER A 397 -10.99 -10.99 2.69
CA SER A 397 -11.86 -12.16 2.78
C SER A 397 -13.35 -11.79 2.57
N GLU A 398 -14.19 -12.80 2.38
CA GLU A 398 -15.62 -12.66 2.66
C GLU A 398 -15.81 -12.24 4.14
N ILE A 399 -16.99 -11.71 4.45
CA ILE A 399 -17.32 -11.34 5.83
C ILE A 399 -17.54 -12.62 6.64
N PHE A 400 -16.78 -12.78 7.71
CA PHE A 400 -17.11 -13.74 8.76
C PHE A 400 -18.04 -13.06 9.76
N THR A 401 -19.11 -13.74 10.18
CA THR A 401 -19.99 -13.26 11.25
C THR A 401 -19.93 -14.27 12.39
N ALA A 402 -19.46 -13.82 13.54
CA ALA A 402 -19.37 -14.63 14.72
C ALA A 402 -20.75 -14.93 15.33
N PRO A 403 -20.89 -15.96 16.20
CA PRO A 403 -22.17 -16.32 16.82
C PRO A 403 -22.83 -15.22 17.65
N ASP A 404 -22.06 -14.27 18.16
CA ASP A 404 -22.54 -13.11 18.91
C ASP A 404 -23.02 -11.95 18.01
N GLY A 405 -22.81 -12.05 16.69
CA GLY A 405 -23.23 -11.08 15.68
C GLY A 405 -22.12 -10.13 15.25
N THR A 406 -20.94 -10.17 15.86
CA THR A 406 -19.79 -9.40 15.40
C THR A 406 -19.36 -9.86 13.99
N ALA A 407 -18.86 -8.94 13.19
CA ALA A 407 -18.51 -9.22 11.80
C ALA A 407 -17.07 -8.78 11.54
N HIS A 408 -16.31 -9.64 10.86
CA HIS A 408 -14.88 -9.47 10.67
C HIS A 408 -14.48 -9.73 9.22
N ARG A 409 -13.38 -9.09 8.79
CA ARG A 409 -12.69 -9.37 7.54
C ARG A 409 -11.21 -9.53 7.76
N TYR A 410 -10.60 -10.35 6.94
CA TYR A 410 -9.20 -10.74 7.05
C TYR A 410 -8.43 -10.44 5.77
N ARG A 411 -7.13 -10.18 5.91
CA ARG A 411 -6.20 -10.08 4.79
C ARG A 411 -4.85 -10.66 5.18
N MET A 412 -4.23 -11.37 4.24
CA MET A 412 -2.89 -11.92 4.40
C MET A 412 -1.83 -10.97 3.88
N PHE A 413 -0.72 -10.89 4.59
CA PHE A 413 0.47 -10.13 4.22
C PHE A 413 1.72 -11.01 4.30
N LYS A 414 2.71 -10.75 3.43
CA LYS A 414 4.01 -11.45 3.38
C LYS A 414 5.14 -10.56 3.86
N GLY A 415 6.22 -11.19 4.31
CA GLY A 415 7.53 -10.56 4.36
C GLY A 415 7.84 -9.75 5.61
N VAL A 416 7.05 -9.89 6.68
CA VAL A 416 7.41 -9.29 7.97
C VAL A 416 8.08 -10.35 8.84
N PRO A 417 9.35 -10.16 9.19
CA PRO A 417 10.12 -11.19 9.88
C PRO A 417 9.81 -11.29 11.37
N ARG A 418 9.10 -10.32 11.98
CA ARG A 418 8.85 -10.27 13.43
C ARG A 418 7.40 -9.98 13.75
N TRP A 419 6.88 -10.68 14.74
CA TRP A 419 5.50 -10.52 15.19
C TRP A 419 5.14 -9.07 15.59
N VAL A 420 6.06 -8.38 16.29
CA VAL A 420 5.86 -6.98 16.70
C VAL A 420 5.74 -6.01 15.50
N GLU A 421 6.43 -6.31 14.39
CA GLU A 421 6.30 -5.54 13.15
C GLU A 421 4.96 -5.84 12.47
N ALA A 422 4.50 -7.09 12.52
CA ALA A 422 3.20 -7.49 12.00
C ALA A 422 2.05 -6.83 12.78
N LYS A 423 2.13 -6.80 14.13
CA LYS A 423 1.19 -6.08 15.00
C LYS A 423 1.09 -4.61 14.59
N ALA A 424 2.23 -3.93 14.52
CA ALA A 424 2.27 -2.51 14.14
C ALA A 424 1.74 -2.27 12.71
N PHE A 425 2.02 -3.17 11.78
CA PHE A 425 1.52 -3.06 10.41
C PHE A 425 -0.01 -3.12 10.35
N CYS A 426 -0.62 -4.08 11.05
CA CYS A 426 -2.08 -4.19 11.15
C CYS A 426 -2.70 -2.95 11.79
N GLN A 427 -2.13 -2.48 12.89
CA GLN A 427 -2.60 -1.27 13.60
C GLN A 427 -2.52 -0.02 12.70
N ALA A 428 -1.45 0.13 11.91
CA ALA A 428 -1.33 1.24 10.97
C ALA A 428 -2.43 1.22 9.89
N LEU A 429 -2.91 0.04 9.52
CA LEU A 429 -4.03 -0.15 8.59
C LEU A 429 -5.41 0.02 9.26
N GLY A 430 -5.46 0.25 10.57
CA GLY A 430 -6.70 0.35 11.34
C GLY A 430 -7.38 -0.99 11.60
N GLY A 431 -6.60 -2.06 11.61
CA GLY A 431 -6.99 -3.39 12.06
C GLY A 431 -6.05 -3.88 13.16
N HIS A 432 -6.09 -5.16 13.44
CA HIS A 432 -5.20 -5.83 14.40
C HIS A 432 -4.74 -7.19 13.83
N LEU A 433 -3.76 -7.83 14.45
CA LEU A 433 -3.48 -9.22 14.16
C LEU A 433 -4.70 -10.08 14.51
N ALA A 434 -5.04 -11.02 13.64
CA ALA A 434 -6.27 -11.81 13.77
C ALA A 434 -6.41 -12.47 15.13
N THR A 435 -7.60 -12.37 15.70
CA THR A 435 -8.00 -13.05 16.94
C THR A 435 -9.01 -14.13 16.60
N MET A 436 -8.86 -15.32 17.15
CA MET A 436 -9.79 -16.42 16.92
C MET A 436 -10.47 -16.80 18.21
N THR A 437 -11.65 -16.26 18.41
CA THR A 437 -12.43 -16.41 19.67
C THR A 437 -13.33 -17.65 19.66
N SER A 438 -13.46 -18.32 18.51
CA SER A 438 -14.27 -19.52 18.33
C SER A 438 -13.63 -20.54 17.37
N GLU A 439 -14.12 -21.79 17.41
CA GLU A 439 -13.70 -22.83 16.46
C GLU A 439 -14.09 -22.48 15.02
N GLU A 440 -15.28 -21.93 14.82
CA GLU A 440 -15.79 -21.51 13.54
C GLU A 440 -14.91 -20.42 12.90
N GLU A 441 -14.50 -19.46 13.69
CA GLU A 441 -13.62 -18.39 13.26
C GLU A 441 -12.22 -18.91 12.94
N ASN A 442 -11.65 -19.72 13.81
CA ASN A 442 -10.37 -20.38 13.56
C ASN A 442 -10.38 -21.18 12.25
N GLN A 443 -11.45 -21.93 11.98
CA GLN A 443 -11.58 -22.67 10.74
C GLN A 443 -11.69 -21.74 9.53
N PHE A 444 -12.48 -20.67 9.62
CA PHE A 444 -12.62 -19.68 8.55
C PHE A 444 -11.27 -19.05 8.20
N VAL A 445 -10.55 -18.54 9.20
CA VAL A 445 -9.24 -17.89 9.04
C VAL A 445 -8.21 -18.89 8.49
N TYR A 446 -8.18 -20.11 9.03
CA TYR A 446 -7.28 -21.15 8.55
C TYR A 446 -7.54 -21.51 7.07
N TRP A 447 -8.79 -21.70 6.65
CA TRP A 447 -9.11 -22.00 5.25
C TRP A 447 -8.85 -20.81 4.34
N PHE A 448 -9.14 -19.59 4.76
CA PHE A 448 -8.77 -18.37 4.02
C PHE A 448 -7.24 -18.30 3.78
N MET A 449 -6.45 -18.57 4.81
CA MET A 449 -5.00 -18.67 4.69
C MET A 449 -4.60 -19.74 3.67
N ARG A 450 -5.18 -20.95 3.74
CA ARG A 450 -4.84 -22.08 2.87
C ARG A 450 -5.25 -21.88 1.41
N GLU A 451 -6.40 -21.29 1.16
CA GLU A 451 -6.88 -20.96 -0.19
C GLU A 451 -6.02 -19.93 -0.90
N ASN A 452 -5.28 -19.12 -0.15
CA ASN A 452 -4.33 -18.15 -0.66
C ASN A 452 -2.87 -18.66 -0.68
N ASP A 453 -2.66 -19.98 -0.59
CA ASP A 453 -1.35 -20.65 -0.65
C ASP A 453 -0.37 -20.29 0.48
N PHE A 454 -0.88 -19.90 1.66
CA PHE A 454 -0.06 -19.69 2.84
C PHE A 454 -0.02 -20.94 3.72
N LEU A 455 1.12 -21.18 4.33
CA LEU A 455 1.36 -22.33 5.21
C LEU A 455 1.66 -21.94 6.66
N THR A 456 2.20 -20.74 6.84
CA THR A 456 2.63 -20.19 8.13
C THR A 456 2.14 -18.77 8.24
N ALA A 457 1.53 -18.40 9.36
CA ALA A 457 1.12 -17.04 9.61
C ALA A 457 1.04 -16.73 11.10
N TYR A 458 1.54 -15.56 11.48
CA TYR A 458 1.29 -14.98 12.79
C TYR A 458 -0.15 -14.50 12.92
N PHE A 459 -0.67 -14.61 14.14
CA PHE A 459 -1.93 -14.03 14.55
C PHE A 459 -1.79 -13.35 15.92
N GLY A 460 -2.86 -12.77 16.47
CA GLY A 460 -2.82 -11.81 17.55
C GLY A 460 -2.77 -12.38 18.97
N LEU A 461 -2.17 -13.55 19.17
CA LEU A 461 -2.04 -14.17 20.49
C LEU A 461 -0.62 -14.01 21.02
N GLU A 462 -0.47 -13.49 22.25
CA GLU A 462 0.83 -13.28 22.87
C GLU A 462 0.83 -13.66 24.37
N ASP A 463 2.01 -14.03 24.90
CA ASP A 463 2.34 -14.16 26.32
C ASP A 463 3.32 -13.02 26.66
N GLU A 464 2.77 -11.81 26.86
CA GLU A 464 3.58 -10.60 27.06
C GLU A 464 4.39 -10.67 28.35
N GLU A 465 3.78 -11.08 29.44
CA GLU A 465 4.42 -11.11 30.77
C GLU A 465 5.29 -12.35 31.02
N ARG A 466 5.27 -13.34 30.11
CA ARG A 466 5.99 -14.62 30.23
C ARG A 466 5.64 -15.43 31.47
N ASP A 467 4.46 -15.29 31.91
CA ASP A 467 3.90 -16.03 33.05
C ASP A 467 3.07 -17.24 32.60
N ARG A 468 3.03 -17.48 31.24
CA ARG A 468 2.24 -18.50 30.55
C ARG A 468 0.75 -18.17 30.51
N THR A 469 0.42 -16.90 30.65
CA THR A 469 -0.92 -16.39 30.42
C THR A 469 -0.99 -15.80 29.03
N TRP A 470 -1.82 -16.40 28.18
CA TRP A 470 -2.01 -15.95 26.82
C TRP A 470 -3.07 -14.86 26.77
N GLU A 471 -2.81 -13.82 25.97
CA GLU A 471 -3.71 -12.69 25.78
C GLU A 471 -3.87 -12.38 24.29
N TRP A 472 -5.06 -11.94 23.90
CA TRP A 472 -5.29 -11.40 22.58
C TRP A 472 -4.81 -9.94 22.51
N VAL A 473 -4.27 -9.51 21.37
CA VAL A 473 -3.85 -8.12 21.10
C VAL A 473 -4.98 -7.10 21.28
N THR A 474 -6.22 -7.55 21.23
CA THR A 474 -7.44 -6.75 21.48
C THR A 474 -7.78 -6.63 22.98
N GLY A 475 -7.16 -7.44 23.84
CA GLY A 475 -7.48 -7.52 25.25
C GLY A 475 -8.72 -8.34 25.58
N GLU A 476 -9.28 -9.03 24.61
CA GLU A 476 -10.39 -9.99 24.82
C GLU A 476 -9.93 -11.21 25.62
N PRO A 477 -10.82 -11.85 26.38
CA PRO A 477 -10.47 -13.08 27.11
C PRO A 477 -10.11 -14.21 26.15
N VAL A 478 -9.06 -14.96 26.43
CA VAL A 478 -8.70 -16.19 25.69
C VAL A 478 -9.53 -17.36 26.21
N GLU A 479 -10.77 -17.47 25.72
CA GLU A 479 -11.70 -18.55 26.09
C GLU A 479 -11.59 -19.78 25.20
N TYR A 480 -11.14 -19.59 23.95
CA TYR A 480 -10.93 -20.64 22.95
C TYR A 480 -9.44 -20.82 22.66
N THR A 481 -8.98 -22.06 22.62
CA THR A 481 -7.61 -22.42 22.17
C THR A 481 -7.61 -23.76 21.46
N ILE A 482 -6.78 -23.92 20.46
CA ILE A 482 -6.60 -25.16 19.70
C ILE A 482 -5.11 -25.43 19.41
N TRP A 483 -4.36 -25.60 20.48
CA TRP A 483 -2.94 -25.92 20.40
C TRP A 483 -2.68 -27.28 19.75
N ASP A 484 -1.59 -27.40 18.99
CA ASP A 484 -1.17 -28.69 18.48
C ASP A 484 -0.61 -29.59 19.58
N SER A 485 -0.41 -30.87 19.25
CA SER A 485 0.05 -31.85 20.24
C SER A 485 1.46 -31.52 20.75
N GLY A 486 1.53 -31.14 22.02
CA GLY A 486 2.77 -30.76 22.68
C GLY A 486 2.99 -29.24 22.76
N GLU A 487 2.06 -28.46 22.21
CA GLU A 487 2.07 -27.00 22.27
C GLU A 487 1.02 -26.48 23.29
N PRO A 488 1.15 -25.27 23.83
CA PRO A 488 2.33 -24.42 23.71
C PRO A 488 3.52 -25.04 24.47
N SER A 489 4.65 -25.13 23.79
CA SER A 489 5.84 -25.81 24.34
C SER A 489 6.60 -24.92 25.32
N TYR A 490 6.43 -23.61 25.20
CA TYR A 490 7.22 -22.59 25.91
C TYR A 490 8.72 -22.83 25.78
N SER A 491 9.13 -23.45 24.65
CA SER A 491 10.52 -23.82 24.39
C SER A 491 11.36 -22.58 24.20
N GLY A 492 12.25 -22.38 25.14
CA GLY A 492 13.23 -21.32 25.05
C GLY A 492 12.66 -19.89 25.17
N ARG A 493 11.83 -19.42 24.28
CA ARG A 493 11.43 -18.00 24.18
C ARG A 493 10.16 -17.77 23.37
N GLU A 494 9.43 -18.83 23.13
CA GLU A 494 8.19 -18.83 22.36
C GLU A 494 7.11 -18.15 23.17
N ARG A 495 6.46 -17.13 22.56
CA ARG A 495 5.49 -16.27 23.23
C ARG A 495 4.43 -15.68 22.30
N TYR A 496 4.42 -16.10 21.02
CA TYR A 496 3.50 -15.59 20.02
C TYR A 496 2.77 -16.73 19.32
N GLY A 497 1.48 -16.58 19.12
CA GLY A 497 0.67 -17.56 18.41
C GLY A 497 0.90 -17.52 16.90
N MET A 498 0.95 -18.71 16.29
CA MET A 498 1.05 -18.83 14.84
C MET A 498 0.40 -20.10 14.32
N TYR A 499 -0.04 -20.08 13.05
CA TYR A 499 -0.19 -21.29 12.25
C TYR A 499 1.18 -21.70 11.71
N PHE A 500 1.53 -22.97 11.87
CA PHE A 500 2.83 -23.46 11.49
C PHE A 500 2.76 -24.52 10.39
N TYR A 501 3.60 -24.41 9.36
CA TYR A 501 3.54 -25.25 8.16
C TYR A 501 3.62 -26.76 8.40
N LYS A 502 4.14 -27.20 9.55
CA LYS A 502 4.20 -28.61 9.93
C LYS A 502 2.88 -29.14 10.47
N HIS A 503 1.98 -28.26 10.88
CA HIS A 503 0.70 -28.58 11.50
C HIS A 503 -0.45 -28.15 10.57
N LEU A 504 -0.78 -29.00 9.61
CA LEU A 504 -1.75 -28.70 8.54
C LEU A 504 -3.22 -28.99 8.93
N THR A 505 -3.57 -28.77 10.18
CA THR A 505 -4.88 -29.11 10.76
C THR A 505 -5.64 -27.89 11.30
N GLY A 506 -5.08 -26.70 11.19
CA GLY A 506 -5.64 -25.48 11.78
C GLY A 506 -5.36 -25.34 13.27
N THR A 507 -4.48 -26.17 13.82
CA THR A 507 -3.99 -26.08 15.20
C THR A 507 -2.86 -25.06 15.32
N TRP A 508 -2.64 -24.55 16.53
CA TRP A 508 -1.72 -23.47 16.82
C TRP A 508 -0.39 -23.97 17.38
N ASN A 509 0.64 -23.18 17.13
CA ASN A 509 1.97 -23.35 17.70
C ASN A 509 2.37 -22.04 18.40
N ASP A 510 3.16 -22.13 19.46
CA ASP A 510 3.86 -20.97 20.00
C ASP A 510 5.19 -20.77 19.29
N ALA A 511 5.54 -19.53 19.05
CA ALA A 511 6.70 -19.15 18.25
C ALA A 511 7.55 -18.07 18.91
N HIS A 512 8.80 -18.01 18.50
CA HIS A 512 9.66 -16.88 18.80
C HIS A 512 9.19 -15.60 18.09
N PHE A 513 9.63 -14.46 18.59
CA PHE A 513 9.35 -13.16 17.96
C PHE A 513 9.99 -13.00 16.56
N TYR A 514 10.92 -13.88 16.15
CA TYR A 514 11.33 -14.12 14.77
C TYR A 514 11.68 -15.60 14.61
N GLU A 515 11.23 -16.20 13.54
CA GLU A 515 11.83 -17.43 13.08
C GLU A 515 13.08 -17.11 12.26
N ASP A 516 14.10 -17.96 12.39
CA ASP A 516 15.27 -17.84 11.53
C ASP A 516 14.80 -17.86 10.08
N ALA A 517 15.10 -16.80 9.33
CA ALA A 517 14.78 -16.67 7.91
C ALA A 517 15.34 -17.83 7.06
N GLU A 518 16.18 -18.68 7.66
CA GLU A 518 16.69 -19.94 7.08
C GLU A 518 15.68 -21.09 7.17
N VAL A 519 14.67 -21.01 8.07
CA VAL A 519 13.72 -22.11 8.30
C VAL A 519 12.37 -21.85 7.62
N ASP A 520 11.93 -20.60 7.52
CA ASP A 520 10.72 -20.22 6.76
C ASP A 520 10.91 -18.89 6.01
N PRO A 521 11.29 -18.92 4.73
CA PRO A 521 11.47 -17.71 3.93
C PRO A 521 10.16 -16.95 3.64
N GLY A 522 9.05 -17.32 4.28
CA GLY A 522 7.73 -16.81 3.99
C GLY A 522 6.86 -16.55 5.21
N CYS A 523 7.41 -16.15 6.38
CA CYS A 523 6.54 -15.81 7.50
C CYS A 523 5.56 -14.71 7.07
N SER A 524 4.29 -15.02 7.21
CA SER A 524 3.15 -14.19 6.85
C SER A 524 2.44 -13.79 8.14
N PHE A 525 1.49 -12.88 8.02
CA PHE A 525 0.61 -12.54 9.13
C PHE A 525 -0.80 -12.26 8.61
N ILE A 526 -1.75 -12.34 9.51
CA ILE A 526 -3.16 -12.15 9.21
C ILE A 526 -3.61 -10.88 9.93
N CYS A 527 -4.06 -9.91 9.15
CA CYS A 527 -4.71 -8.72 9.67
C CYS A 527 -6.22 -8.90 9.64
N GLU A 528 -6.88 -8.47 10.69
CA GLU A 528 -8.32 -8.48 10.89
C GLU A 528 -8.85 -7.06 11.05
N TRP A 529 -10.05 -6.84 10.56
CA TRP A 529 -10.84 -5.62 10.76
C TRP A 529 -12.21 -5.98 11.30
N ASP A 530 -12.56 -5.41 12.45
CA ASP A 530 -13.90 -5.45 12.99
C ASP A 530 -14.80 -4.52 12.19
N LEU A 531 -15.93 -5.03 11.75
CA LEU A 531 -16.89 -4.23 11.01
C LEU A 531 -17.91 -3.65 12.00
N ALA A 532 -18.09 -2.34 11.98
CA ALA A 532 -19.15 -1.70 12.78
C ALA A 532 -20.53 -2.25 12.37
N GLU A 533 -21.42 -2.44 13.37
CA GLU A 533 -22.81 -2.86 13.19
C GLU A 533 -23.61 -1.94 12.23
#